data_60cbb2bc246bab6137039e72ff6e76d9
#
_entry.id   60cbb2bc246bab6137039e72ff6e76d9
#
_cell.length_a   1.000
_cell.length_b   1.000
_cell.length_c   1.000
_cell.angle_alpha   90.00
_cell.angle_beta   90.00
_cell.angle_gamma   90.00
#
_symmetry.space_group_name_H-M   'P 1'
#
loop_
_entity.id
_entity.type
_entity.pdbx_description
1 polymer ?
#
loop_
_entity_poly.entity_id
_entity_poly.type
_entity_poly.pdbx_seq_one_letter_code
_entity_poly.pdbx_strand_id
1 'polypeptide(L)'
;AVAGKQVSVCDPSAQLLANLLPEFAAQRLAETLQTLSCELLLNNTLEMLQRLPHGVRATFTNGEAREFDHVICAAGLRPNSELAAQAGLNVERGIVVDSQLRTSDPDIYALGDVAQIDGRLWPFLQPISQCAAALAKTIAGEPTHVTLPVMPVNVKTPRFPLQLAGETRAADVEWQIEQDADSLLAKAYRDEKLVGYIAGGTAQMQGLALLRQLSI
;
A
#
# COMPACT_ATOMS: atom_id res chain seq x y z
N ALA A 1 -4.16 -21.76 3.08
CA ALA A 1 -3.25 -22.41 2.16
C ALA A 1 -2.05 -23.06 2.86
N VAL A 2 -1.07 -22.29 3.39
CA VAL A 2 0.17 -22.86 3.96
C VAL A 2 -0.05 -23.80 5.16
N ALA A 3 -1.12 -23.64 5.92
CA ALA A 3 -1.47 -24.49 7.08
C ALA A 3 -2.59 -25.50 6.78
N GLY A 4 -2.74 -25.92 5.53
CA GLY A 4 -3.82 -26.83 5.11
C GLY A 4 -5.20 -26.19 5.11
N LYS A 5 -5.28 -24.86 5.18
CA LYS A 5 -6.52 -24.10 5.06
C LYS A 5 -6.81 -23.74 3.62
N GLN A 6 -8.07 -23.73 3.23
CA GLN A 6 -8.52 -23.14 1.97
C GLN A 6 -8.71 -21.64 2.20
N VAL A 7 -8.15 -20.83 1.30
CA VAL A 7 -8.19 -19.37 1.41
C VAL A 7 -8.71 -18.81 0.10
N SER A 8 -9.71 -17.92 0.18
CA SER A 8 -10.17 -17.12 -0.94
C SER A 8 -9.89 -15.65 -0.64
N VAL A 9 -9.27 -14.94 -1.57
CA VAL A 9 -9.01 -13.50 -1.49
C VAL A 9 -9.93 -12.79 -2.46
N CYS A 10 -10.75 -11.90 -1.93
CA CYS A 10 -11.65 -11.05 -2.73
C CYS A 10 -11.08 -9.63 -2.83
N ASP A 11 -10.99 -9.10 -4.05
CA ASP A 11 -10.52 -7.74 -4.32
C ASP A 11 -11.34 -7.11 -5.46
N PRO A 12 -11.80 -5.86 -5.33
CA PRO A 12 -12.54 -5.17 -6.39
C PRO A 12 -11.69 -4.88 -7.63
N SER A 13 -10.38 -4.93 -7.52
CA SER A 13 -9.46 -4.67 -8.63
C SER A 13 -9.32 -5.88 -9.55
N ALA A 14 -8.98 -5.63 -10.81
CA ALA A 14 -8.70 -6.67 -11.80
C ALA A 14 -7.40 -7.44 -11.52
N GLN A 15 -6.53 -6.91 -10.68
CA GLN A 15 -5.25 -7.52 -10.32
C GLN A 15 -4.90 -7.30 -8.85
N LEU A 16 -4.04 -8.13 -8.32
CA LEU A 16 -3.50 -7.99 -6.96
C LEU A 16 -2.67 -6.72 -6.83
N LEU A 17 -2.83 -6.03 -5.70
CA LEU A 17 -2.06 -4.82 -5.36
C LEU A 17 -2.06 -3.77 -6.50
N ALA A 18 -3.22 -3.54 -7.12
CA ALA A 18 -3.39 -2.69 -8.30
C ALA A 18 -2.83 -1.26 -8.14
N ASN A 19 -2.78 -0.75 -6.91
CA ASN A 19 -2.21 0.57 -6.60
C ASN A 19 -0.68 0.57 -6.42
N LEU A 20 -0.04 -0.61 -6.41
CA LEU A 20 1.38 -0.78 -6.11
C LEU A 20 2.15 -1.47 -7.23
N LEU A 21 1.53 -2.46 -7.90
CA LEU A 21 2.21 -3.31 -8.87
C LEU A 21 1.74 -3.04 -10.30
N PRO A 22 2.64 -3.02 -11.28
CA PRO A 22 2.29 -3.16 -12.68
C PRO A 22 1.79 -4.59 -12.96
N GLU A 23 1.12 -4.77 -14.09
CA GLU A 23 0.44 -6.02 -14.44
C GLU A 23 1.37 -7.24 -14.38
N PHE A 24 2.56 -7.18 -14.96
CA PHE A 24 3.50 -8.30 -14.97
C PHE A 24 3.89 -8.78 -13.57
N ALA A 25 4.07 -7.87 -12.62
CA ALA A 25 4.44 -8.21 -11.25
C ALA A 25 3.24 -8.72 -10.44
N ALA A 26 2.05 -8.16 -10.69
CA ALA A 26 0.81 -8.63 -10.09
C ALA A 26 0.45 -10.04 -10.58
N GLN A 27 0.65 -10.34 -11.87
CA GLN A 27 0.46 -11.67 -12.44
C GLN A 27 1.41 -12.68 -11.80
N ARG A 28 2.69 -12.35 -11.69
CA ARG A 28 3.70 -13.21 -11.04
C ARG A 28 3.32 -13.54 -9.59
N LEU A 29 2.81 -12.56 -8.86
CA LEU A 29 2.32 -12.76 -7.49
C LEU A 29 1.08 -13.68 -7.47
N ALA A 30 0.13 -13.47 -8.40
CA ALA A 30 -1.08 -14.28 -8.50
C ALA A 30 -0.75 -15.76 -8.79
N GLU A 31 0.14 -16.05 -9.74
CA GLU A 31 0.63 -17.38 -10.04
C GLU A 31 1.22 -18.05 -8.79
N THR A 32 2.03 -17.31 -8.02
CA THR A 32 2.60 -17.82 -6.77
C THR A 32 1.52 -18.17 -5.74
N LEU A 33 0.52 -17.31 -5.56
CA LEU A 33 -0.57 -17.57 -4.61
C LEU A 33 -1.43 -18.77 -5.03
N GLN A 34 -1.66 -18.96 -6.33
CA GLN A 34 -2.37 -20.12 -6.86
C GLN A 34 -1.63 -21.42 -6.54
N THR A 35 -0.29 -21.46 -6.61
CA THR A 35 0.49 -22.64 -6.18
C THR A 35 0.32 -22.98 -4.70
N LEU A 36 -0.12 -22.01 -3.90
CA LEU A 36 -0.42 -22.18 -2.47
C LEU A 36 -1.89 -22.55 -2.21
N SER A 37 -2.66 -22.91 -3.23
CA SER A 37 -4.10 -23.18 -3.15
C SER A 37 -4.89 -21.99 -2.58
N CYS A 38 -4.48 -20.78 -2.95
CA CYS A 38 -5.20 -19.55 -2.67
C CYS A 38 -6.06 -19.19 -3.89
N GLU A 39 -7.36 -19.13 -3.69
CA GLU A 39 -8.29 -18.71 -4.73
C GLU A 39 -8.36 -17.18 -4.78
N LEU A 40 -8.34 -16.62 -5.98
CA LEU A 40 -8.40 -15.17 -6.20
C LEU A 40 -9.75 -14.82 -6.83
N LEU A 41 -10.57 -14.07 -6.11
CA LEU A 41 -11.86 -13.54 -6.55
C LEU A 41 -11.68 -12.05 -6.89
N LEU A 42 -10.97 -11.80 -8.00
CA LEU A 42 -10.70 -10.45 -8.51
C LEU A 42 -11.92 -9.90 -9.25
N ASN A 43 -11.95 -8.57 -9.48
CA ASN A 43 -13.12 -7.85 -10.02
C ASN A 43 -14.39 -8.14 -9.23
N ASN A 44 -14.28 -8.40 -7.94
CA ASN A 44 -15.39 -8.81 -7.13
C ASN A 44 -15.34 -8.11 -5.77
N THR A 45 -16.50 -7.78 -5.24
CA THR A 45 -16.64 -7.09 -3.96
C THR A 45 -17.61 -7.85 -3.08
N LEU A 46 -17.31 -7.87 -1.78
CA LEU A 46 -18.24 -8.40 -0.80
C LEU A 46 -19.42 -7.44 -0.67
N GLU A 47 -20.63 -7.92 -0.90
CA GLU A 47 -21.86 -7.17 -0.78
C GLU A 47 -22.52 -7.37 0.59
N MET A 48 -22.58 -8.61 1.07
CA MET A 48 -23.26 -8.95 2.31
C MET A 48 -22.54 -10.07 3.06
N LEU A 49 -22.53 -9.94 4.39
CA LEU A 49 -22.17 -11.03 5.31
C LEU A 49 -23.38 -11.42 6.14
N GLN A 50 -23.70 -12.69 6.15
CA GLN A 50 -24.75 -13.28 6.99
C GLN A 50 -24.13 -14.30 7.95
N ARG A 51 -24.35 -14.12 9.25
CA ARG A 51 -23.91 -15.08 10.26
C ARG A 51 -24.73 -16.34 10.15
N LEU A 52 -24.07 -17.49 10.18
CA LEU A 52 -24.67 -18.80 10.24
C LEU A 52 -24.42 -19.44 11.62
N PRO A 53 -25.13 -20.54 12.00
CA PRO A 53 -24.81 -21.30 13.21
C PRO A 53 -23.35 -21.78 13.25
N HIS A 54 -22.78 -22.12 12.09
CA HIS A 54 -21.39 -22.50 11.91
C HIS A 54 -20.80 -21.73 10.73
N GLY A 55 -20.09 -20.61 11.03
CA GLY A 55 -19.42 -19.82 9.99
C GLY A 55 -20.20 -18.59 9.52
N VAL A 56 -19.93 -18.17 8.29
CA VAL A 56 -20.45 -16.95 7.67
C VAL A 56 -20.74 -17.21 6.20
N ARG A 57 -21.91 -16.80 5.73
CA ARG A 57 -22.22 -16.73 4.30
C ARG A 57 -21.83 -15.35 3.77
N ALA A 58 -20.99 -15.33 2.77
CA ALA A 58 -20.59 -14.15 2.03
C ALA A 58 -21.30 -14.11 0.68
N THR A 59 -21.98 -13.01 0.36
CA THR A 59 -22.55 -12.74 -0.96
C THR A 59 -21.73 -11.68 -1.65
N PHE A 60 -21.40 -11.93 -2.91
CA PHE A 60 -20.54 -11.08 -3.72
C PHE A 60 -21.36 -10.31 -4.77
N THR A 61 -20.80 -9.21 -5.28
CA THR A 61 -21.46 -8.34 -6.28
C THR A 61 -21.76 -9.03 -7.60
N ASN A 62 -21.10 -10.15 -7.92
CA ASN A 62 -21.44 -11.01 -9.06
C ASN A 62 -22.66 -11.92 -8.83
N GLY A 63 -23.32 -11.81 -7.67
CA GLY A 63 -24.47 -12.62 -7.28
C GLY A 63 -24.12 -14.00 -6.69
N GLU A 64 -22.84 -14.37 -6.65
CA GLU A 64 -22.39 -15.62 -6.04
C GLU A 64 -22.47 -15.53 -4.51
N ALA A 65 -22.85 -16.61 -3.85
CA ALA A 65 -22.81 -16.74 -2.41
C ALA A 65 -22.01 -17.98 -1.99
N ARG A 66 -21.13 -17.83 -1.00
CA ARG A 66 -20.29 -18.92 -0.46
C ARG A 66 -20.27 -18.90 1.05
N GLU A 67 -20.04 -20.05 1.64
CA GLU A 67 -19.91 -20.22 3.08
C GLU A 67 -18.45 -20.40 3.47
N PHE A 68 -18.04 -19.73 4.55
CA PHE A 68 -16.71 -19.75 5.09
C PHE A 68 -16.75 -19.95 6.61
N ASP A 69 -15.74 -20.60 7.17
CA ASP A 69 -15.58 -20.69 8.63
C ASP A 69 -15.31 -19.30 9.22
N HIS A 70 -14.48 -18.51 8.54
CA HIS A 70 -14.07 -17.18 8.99
C HIS A 70 -13.94 -16.22 7.80
N VAL A 71 -14.21 -14.94 8.06
CA VAL A 71 -13.94 -13.83 7.15
C VAL A 71 -13.02 -12.83 7.83
N ILE A 72 -11.95 -12.45 7.14
CA ILE A 72 -10.99 -11.44 7.59
C ILE A 72 -11.13 -10.21 6.68
N CYS A 73 -11.47 -9.07 7.27
CA CYS A 73 -11.51 -7.81 6.55
C CYS A 73 -10.12 -7.18 6.55
N ALA A 74 -9.53 -7.03 5.36
CA ALA A 74 -8.26 -6.34 5.12
C ALA A 74 -8.43 -5.25 4.04
N ALA A 75 -9.54 -4.51 4.08
CA ALA A 75 -9.96 -3.54 3.06
C ALA A 75 -9.23 -2.18 3.14
N GLY A 76 -8.10 -2.11 3.82
CA GLY A 76 -7.29 -0.92 3.96
C GLY A 76 -7.68 -0.02 5.13
N LEU A 77 -7.11 1.18 5.16
CA LEU A 77 -7.32 2.16 6.20
C LEU A 77 -8.08 3.37 5.66
N ARG A 78 -8.94 3.92 6.50
CA ARG A 78 -9.57 5.22 6.28
C ARG A 78 -9.14 6.15 7.40
N PRO A 79 -8.58 7.34 7.09
CA PRO A 79 -8.28 8.34 8.09
C PRO A 79 -9.55 8.76 8.85
N ASN A 80 -9.44 8.82 10.18
CA ASN A 80 -10.53 9.33 11.01
C ASN A 80 -10.45 10.86 11.07
N SER A 81 -10.92 11.53 10.02
CA SER A 81 -10.83 12.98 9.83
C SER A 81 -12.14 13.72 10.13
N GLU A 82 -13.15 13.03 10.65
CA GLU A 82 -14.50 13.60 10.87
C GLU A 82 -14.48 14.80 11.83
N LEU A 83 -13.73 14.73 12.94
CA LEU A 83 -13.59 15.83 13.88
C LEU A 83 -13.00 17.07 13.20
N ALA A 84 -12.01 16.91 12.35
CA ALA A 84 -11.39 18.00 11.60
C ALA A 84 -12.36 18.63 10.61
N ALA A 85 -13.14 17.81 9.90
CA ALA A 85 -14.17 18.28 8.98
C ALA A 85 -15.27 19.06 9.71
N GLN A 86 -15.73 18.59 10.87
CA GLN A 86 -16.71 19.29 11.71
C GLN A 86 -16.16 20.62 12.26
N ALA A 87 -14.84 20.72 12.48
CA ALA A 87 -14.18 21.96 12.89
C ALA A 87 -13.92 22.91 11.71
N GLY A 88 -14.33 22.57 10.48
CA GLY A 88 -14.17 23.41 9.29
C GLY A 88 -12.77 23.38 8.68
N LEU A 89 -11.93 22.42 9.05
CA LEU A 89 -10.60 22.25 8.45
C LEU A 89 -10.72 21.62 7.05
N ASN A 90 -9.72 21.88 6.20
CA ASN A 90 -9.65 21.26 4.88
C ASN A 90 -9.37 19.76 5.00
N VAL A 91 -10.30 18.96 4.52
CA VAL A 91 -10.22 17.49 4.49
C VAL A 91 -10.50 16.99 3.08
N GLU A 92 -9.65 16.13 2.59
CA GLU A 92 -9.85 15.36 1.35
C GLU A 92 -9.87 13.86 1.66
N ARG A 93 -8.79 13.14 1.32
CA ARG A 93 -8.59 11.76 1.77
C ARG A 93 -8.16 11.68 3.24
N GLY A 94 -7.53 12.72 3.74
CA GLY A 94 -7.12 12.95 5.12
C GLY A 94 -7.19 14.43 5.42
N ILE A 95 -6.70 14.85 6.60
CA ILE A 95 -6.59 16.26 6.99
C ILE A 95 -5.46 16.87 6.16
N VAL A 96 -5.78 17.83 5.31
CA VAL A 96 -4.78 18.49 4.45
C VAL A 96 -3.86 19.34 5.29
N VAL A 97 -2.55 19.12 5.17
CA VAL A 97 -1.53 19.89 5.87
C VAL A 97 -0.42 20.34 4.92
N ASP A 98 0.23 21.43 5.29
CA ASP A 98 1.44 21.90 4.62
C ASP A 98 2.69 21.08 5.04
N SER A 99 3.86 21.43 4.49
CA SER A 99 5.13 20.78 4.83
C SER A 99 5.60 20.99 6.28
N GLN A 100 4.97 21.90 7.04
CA GLN A 100 5.18 22.09 8.49
C GLN A 100 4.09 21.42 9.33
N LEU A 101 3.22 20.60 8.70
CA LEU A 101 2.11 19.90 9.31
C LEU A 101 0.98 20.81 9.82
N ARG A 102 0.89 22.08 9.35
CA ARG A 102 -0.22 22.97 9.66
C ARG A 102 -1.42 22.63 8.78
N THR A 103 -2.58 22.66 9.38
CA THR A 103 -3.87 22.53 8.68
C THR A 103 -4.25 23.87 8.01
N SER A 104 -5.49 23.98 7.54
CA SER A 104 -6.06 25.24 7.07
C SER A 104 -6.22 26.30 8.17
N ASP A 105 -6.16 25.89 9.45
CA ASP A 105 -6.06 26.78 10.62
C ASP A 105 -4.60 26.80 11.07
N PRO A 106 -3.95 27.99 11.17
CA PRO A 106 -2.52 28.10 11.48
C PRO A 106 -2.14 27.63 12.89
N ASP A 107 -3.10 27.52 13.79
CA ASP A 107 -2.89 27.11 15.17
C ASP A 107 -3.17 25.61 15.38
N ILE A 108 -3.63 24.92 14.33
CA ILE A 108 -3.95 23.49 14.37
C ILE A 108 -3.01 22.70 13.47
N TYR A 109 -2.45 21.63 14.00
CA TYR A 109 -1.55 20.73 13.31
C TYR A 109 -2.15 19.32 13.23
N ALA A 110 -1.78 18.57 12.17
CA ALA A 110 -2.13 17.16 12.08
C ALA A 110 -0.92 16.33 11.62
N LEU A 111 -0.75 15.14 12.18
CA LEU A 111 0.29 14.20 11.80
C LEU A 111 -0.22 12.75 11.91
N GLY A 112 0.53 11.82 11.37
CA GLY A 112 0.21 10.39 11.40
C GLY A 112 -0.76 9.98 10.30
N ASP A 113 -1.48 8.89 10.53
CA ASP A 113 -2.35 8.24 9.51
C ASP A 113 -3.49 9.13 9.02
N VAL A 114 -3.84 10.17 9.78
CA VAL A 114 -4.92 11.10 9.41
C VAL A 114 -4.44 12.27 8.55
N ALA A 115 -3.13 12.57 8.53
CA ALA A 115 -2.57 13.70 7.80
C ALA A 115 -2.35 13.38 6.33
N GLN A 116 -2.74 14.31 5.46
CA GLN A 116 -2.47 14.28 4.04
C GLN A 116 -1.41 15.33 3.71
N ILE A 117 -0.18 14.85 3.44
CA ILE A 117 0.99 15.68 3.14
C ILE A 117 1.26 15.57 1.63
N ASP A 118 1.36 16.69 0.91
CA ASP A 118 1.58 16.74 -0.53
C ASP A 118 0.60 15.85 -1.32
N GLY A 119 -0.69 15.87 -0.94
CA GLY A 119 -1.75 15.08 -1.56
C GLY A 119 -1.71 13.57 -1.26
N ARG A 120 -0.82 13.09 -0.39
CA ARG A 120 -0.64 11.67 -0.07
C ARG A 120 -0.88 11.36 1.41
N LEU A 121 -1.41 10.17 1.66
CA LEU A 121 -1.45 9.57 3.00
C LEU A 121 -0.22 8.71 3.20
N TRP A 122 0.34 8.75 4.40
CA TRP A 122 1.55 8.03 4.77
C TRP A 122 1.33 7.12 5.99
N PRO A 123 0.50 6.06 5.87
CA PRO A 123 0.10 5.23 7.01
C PRO A 123 1.21 4.22 7.38
N PHE A 124 2.38 4.73 7.74
CA PHE A 124 3.55 3.95 8.13
C PHE A 124 4.22 4.55 9.36
N LEU A 125 4.82 3.72 10.19
CA LEU A 125 5.45 4.17 11.44
C LEU A 125 6.61 5.15 11.23
N GLN A 126 7.43 4.95 10.21
CA GLN A 126 8.59 5.81 9.96
C GLN A 126 8.20 7.25 9.61
N PRO A 127 7.28 7.53 8.67
CA PRO A 127 6.75 8.88 8.44
C PRO A 127 6.18 9.53 9.70
N ILE A 128 5.44 8.80 10.52
CA ILE A 128 4.87 9.31 11.77
C ILE A 128 5.99 9.84 12.68
N SER A 129 7.06 9.06 12.87
CA SER A 129 8.18 9.47 13.71
C SER A 129 8.92 10.69 13.17
N GLN A 130 9.08 10.79 11.84
CA GLN A 130 9.72 11.95 11.20
C GLN A 130 8.85 13.19 11.31
N CYS A 131 7.54 13.07 11.06
CA CYS A 131 6.57 14.16 11.25
C CYS A 131 6.55 14.63 12.70
N ALA A 132 6.56 13.72 13.68
CA ALA A 132 6.56 14.08 15.10
C ALA A 132 7.84 14.85 15.48
N ALA A 133 9.00 14.43 14.98
CA ALA A 133 10.26 15.14 15.24
C ALA A 133 10.29 16.55 14.61
N ALA A 134 9.77 16.71 13.39
CA ALA A 134 9.70 18.01 12.73
C ALA A 134 8.68 18.92 13.43
N LEU A 135 7.50 18.40 13.79
CA LEU A 135 6.47 19.14 14.48
C LEU A 135 6.94 19.63 15.87
N ALA A 136 7.65 18.78 16.60
CA ALA A 136 8.19 19.16 17.91
C ALA A 136 9.13 20.39 17.83
N LYS A 137 9.97 20.45 16.80
CA LYS A 137 10.83 21.62 16.53
C LYS A 137 10.01 22.85 16.16
N THR A 138 9.04 22.68 15.26
CA THR A 138 8.15 23.79 14.84
C THR A 138 7.42 24.39 16.03
N ILE A 139 6.87 23.58 16.93
CA ILE A 139 6.18 24.04 18.14
C ILE A 139 7.17 24.72 19.12
N ALA A 140 8.42 24.26 19.15
CA ALA A 140 9.46 24.88 19.96
C ALA A 140 10.00 26.22 19.39
N GLY A 141 9.42 26.71 18.29
CA GLY A 141 9.80 27.97 17.66
C GLY A 141 10.88 27.86 16.59
N GLU A 142 11.21 26.63 16.14
CA GLU A 142 12.12 26.34 15.03
C GLU A 142 11.32 25.75 13.87
N PRO A 143 10.77 26.57 12.93
CA PRO A 143 9.97 26.10 11.81
C PRO A 143 10.72 25.07 10.99
N THR A 144 10.22 23.82 10.98
CA THR A 144 10.89 22.69 10.36
C THR A 144 9.98 22.03 9.33
N HIS A 145 10.46 21.93 8.09
CA HIS A 145 9.73 21.25 7.02
C HIS A 145 9.94 19.74 7.11
N VAL A 146 8.86 18.99 6.93
CA VAL A 146 8.92 17.53 6.81
C VAL A 146 9.42 17.17 5.40
N THR A 147 10.45 16.34 5.37
CA THR A 147 10.90 15.69 4.13
C THR A 147 10.79 14.19 4.34
N LEU A 148 9.90 13.55 3.60
CA LEU A 148 9.72 12.10 3.69
C LEU A 148 10.54 11.41 2.59
N PRO A 149 11.43 10.49 2.96
CA PRO A 149 12.20 9.74 1.98
C PRO A 149 11.30 8.74 1.24
N VAL A 150 11.79 8.26 0.11
CA VAL A 150 11.14 7.14 -0.58
C VAL A 150 11.08 5.93 0.35
N MET A 151 9.88 5.42 0.56
CA MET A 151 9.63 4.31 1.48
C MET A 151 9.52 3.00 0.71
N PRO A 152 10.34 1.99 1.06
CA PRO A 152 10.14 0.67 0.48
C PRO A 152 8.90 0.00 1.07
N VAL A 153 8.06 -0.53 0.20
CA VAL A 153 6.93 -1.39 0.58
C VAL A 153 7.39 -2.85 0.51
N ASN A 154 7.14 -3.59 1.59
CA ASN A 154 7.44 -5.02 1.65
C ASN A 154 6.14 -5.83 1.64
N VAL A 155 5.95 -6.64 0.61
CA VAL A 155 4.85 -7.60 0.50
C VAL A 155 5.36 -8.95 1.01
N LYS A 156 4.87 -9.37 2.18
CA LYS A 156 5.37 -10.54 2.91
C LYS A 156 4.63 -11.81 2.48
N THR A 157 4.82 -12.25 1.24
CA THR A 157 4.28 -13.55 0.78
C THR A 157 5.24 -14.69 1.12
N PRO A 158 4.73 -15.87 1.52
CA PRO A 158 5.58 -16.95 2.06
C PRO A 158 6.65 -17.49 1.11
N ARG A 159 6.36 -17.53 -0.19
CA ARG A 159 7.28 -18.13 -1.18
C ARG A 159 7.90 -17.11 -2.12
N PHE A 160 7.28 -15.96 -2.26
CA PHE A 160 7.72 -14.94 -3.18
C PHE A 160 7.54 -13.56 -2.56
N PRO A 161 8.33 -13.22 -1.52
CA PRO A 161 8.26 -11.90 -0.93
C PRO A 161 8.70 -10.85 -1.95
N LEU A 162 8.01 -9.69 -1.94
CA LEU A 162 8.35 -8.57 -2.81
C LEU A 162 8.79 -7.38 -1.98
N GLN A 163 9.77 -6.66 -2.48
CA GLN A 163 10.08 -5.30 -2.06
C GLN A 163 9.99 -4.37 -3.26
N LEU A 164 9.35 -3.25 -3.09
CA LEU A 164 9.21 -2.25 -4.15
C LEU A 164 9.33 -0.84 -3.57
N ALA A 165 9.80 0.10 -4.37
CA ALA A 165 9.87 1.50 -4.01
C ALA A 165 9.86 2.39 -5.25
N GLY A 166 9.52 3.67 -5.04
CA GLY A 166 9.50 4.66 -6.09
C GLY A 166 8.28 4.55 -7.02
N GLU A 167 8.47 4.92 -8.27
CA GLU A 167 7.39 5.06 -9.24
C GLU A 167 7.07 3.75 -9.95
N THR A 168 6.49 2.80 -9.22
CA THR A 168 6.18 1.46 -9.74
C THR A 168 4.91 1.40 -10.60
N ARG A 169 4.15 2.50 -10.70
CA ARG A 169 2.87 2.58 -11.44
C ARG A 169 2.86 3.69 -12.50
N ALA A 170 3.94 4.43 -12.65
CA ALA A 170 4.03 5.48 -13.66
C ALA A 170 3.95 4.89 -15.08
N ALA A 171 3.18 5.53 -15.95
CA ALA A 171 2.99 5.06 -17.33
C ALA A 171 4.15 5.46 -18.26
N ASP A 172 4.94 6.45 -17.85
CA ASP A 172 6.02 7.07 -18.59
C ASP A 172 7.40 6.54 -18.20
N VAL A 173 7.46 5.31 -17.67
CA VAL A 173 8.73 4.65 -17.30
C VAL A 173 9.03 3.49 -18.24
N GLU A 174 10.32 3.30 -18.50
CA GLU A 174 10.85 2.14 -19.20
C GLU A 174 11.26 1.08 -18.20
N TRP A 175 10.72 -0.14 -18.36
CA TRP A 175 11.02 -1.24 -17.49
C TRP A 175 12.14 -2.12 -18.04
N GLN A 176 13.20 -2.32 -17.25
CA GLN A 176 14.16 -3.40 -17.44
C GLN A 176 13.79 -4.54 -16.49
N ILE A 177 13.42 -5.69 -17.05
CA ILE A 177 12.89 -6.83 -16.31
C ILE A 177 13.80 -8.03 -16.49
N GLU A 178 14.28 -8.56 -15.37
CA GLU A 178 15.00 -9.83 -15.28
C GLU A 178 14.15 -10.75 -14.39
N GLN A 179 13.79 -11.93 -14.90
CA GLN A 179 12.99 -12.88 -14.13
C GLN A 179 13.35 -14.33 -14.45
N ASP A 180 13.22 -15.16 -13.43
CA ASP A 180 13.33 -16.62 -13.53
C ASP A 180 12.27 -17.31 -12.62
N ALA A 181 12.44 -18.60 -12.34
CA ALA A 181 11.51 -19.35 -11.50
C ALA A 181 11.38 -18.77 -10.09
N ASP A 182 12.47 -18.30 -9.51
CA ASP A 182 12.58 -17.92 -8.10
C ASP A 182 12.80 -16.42 -7.86
N SER A 183 12.96 -15.64 -8.93
CA SER A 183 13.26 -14.22 -8.85
C SER A 183 12.47 -13.36 -9.84
N LEU A 184 12.28 -12.10 -9.45
CA LEU A 184 11.83 -11.01 -10.29
C LEU A 184 12.62 -9.76 -9.90
N LEU A 185 13.37 -9.21 -10.83
CA LEU A 185 14.01 -7.92 -10.67
C LEU A 185 13.53 -7.01 -11.80
N ALA A 186 12.78 -5.99 -11.46
CA ALA A 186 12.30 -4.99 -12.40
C ALA A 186 12.73 -3.60 -11.95
N LYS A 187 13.34 -2.87 -12.86
CA LYS A 187 13.86 -1.51 -12.65
C LYS A 187 13.13 -0.56 -13.60
N ALA A 188 12.53 0.49 -13.03
CA ALA A 188 11.82 1.52 -13.80
C ALA A 188 12.75 2.71 -14.02
N TYR A 189 12.93 3.10 -15.27
CA TYR A 189 13.76 4.21 -15.66
C TYR A 189 12.93 5.33 -16.31
N ARG A 190 13.30 6.57 -16.02
CA ARG A 190 12.87 7.78 -16.71
C ARG A 190 14.10 8.64 -16.98
N ASP A 191 14.34 9.02 -18.26
CA ASP A 191 15.53 9.77 -18.67
C ASP A 191 16.83 9.15 -18.14
N GLU A 192 16.99 7.84 -18.31
CA GLU A 192 18.13 7.02 -17.84
C GLU A 192 18.32 6.98 -16.30
N LYS A 193 17.44 7.60 -15.53
CA LYS A 193 17.48 7.58 -14.06
C LYS A 193 16.58 6.51 -13.50
N LEU A 194 17.08 5.76 -12.52
CA LEU A 194 16.28 4.79 -11.79
C LEU A 194 15.27 5.53 -10.91
N VAL A 195 13.97 5.42 -11.22
CA VAL A 195 12.88 6.08 -10.49
C VAL A 195 12.00 5.11 -9.72
N GLY A 196 12.12 3.80 -9.96
CA GLY A 196 11.38 2.78 -9.23
C GLY A 196 11.98 1.39 -9.41
N TYR A 197 11.65 0.48 -8.50
CA TYR A 197 12.03 -0.93 -8.64
C TYR A 197 11.02 -1.87 -7.98
N ILE A 198 11.04 -3.12 -8.45
CA ILE A 198 10.36 -4.26 -7.82
C ILE A 198 11.37 -5.40 -7.76
N ALA A 199 11.63 -5.89 -6.57
CA ALA A 199 12.53 -7.02 -6.31
C ALA A 199 11.76 -8.12 -5.57
N GLY A 200 11.60 -9.27 -6.21
CA GLY A 200 10.82 -10.40 -5.70
C GLY A 200 11.63 -11.68 -5.57
N GLY A 201 11.21 -12.57 -4.69
CA GLY A 201 11.89 -13.81 -4.42
C GLY A 201 13.33 -13.60 -3.98
N THR A 202 14.28 -14.30 -4.58
CA THR A 202 15.72 -14.18 -4.25
C THR A 202 16.29 -12.81 -4.60
N ALA A 203 15.72 -12.09 -5.56
CA ALA A 203 16.14 -10.74 -5.91
C ALA A 203 15.83 -9.69 -4.83
N GLN A 204 14.97 -9.99 -3.85
CA GLN A 204 14.63 -9.06 -2.76
C GLN A 204 15.87 -8.57 -2.01
N MET A 205 16.91 -9.36 -1.93
CA MET A 205 18.19 -8.98 -1.30
C MET A 205 18.85 -7.75 -1.95
N GLN A 206 18.54 -7.44 -3.20
CA GLN A 206 19.04 -6.27 -3.93
C GLN A 206 18.27 -4.98 -3.59
N GLY A 207 17.12 -5.08 -2.94
CA GLY A 207 16.21 -3.95 -2.71
C GLY A 207 16.85 -2.78 -1.99
N LEU A 208 17.69 -3.02 -0.97
CA LEU A 208 18.37 -1.95 -0.24
C LEU A 208 19.38 -1.19 -1.12
N ALA A 209 20.09 -1.91 -1.98
CA ALA A 209 21.04 -1.29 -2.91
C ALA A 209 20.31 -0.46 -3.97
N LEU A 210 19.19 -0.94 -4.47
CA LEU A 210 18.34 -0.23 -5.43
C LEU A 210 17.69 1.01 -4.80
N LEU A 211 17.20 0.90 -3.56
CA LEU A 211 16.62 2.03 -2.83
C LEU A 211 17.57 3.22 -2.74
N ARG A 212 18.87 2.94 -2.54
CA ARG A 212 19.93 3.99 -2.47
C ARG A 212 20.25 4.62 -3.83
N GLN A 213 19.87 3.99 -4.92
CA GLN A 213 20.11 4.47 -6.29
C GLN A 213 18.92 5.26 -6.85
N LEU A 214 17.76 5.23 -6.15
CA LEU A 214 16.59 5.96 -6.63
C LEU A 214 16.88 7.46 -6.72
N SER A 215 16.54 8.03 -7.88
CA SER A 215 16.69 9.45 -8.21
C SER A 215 15.31 10.10 -8.25
N ILE A 216 14.68 10.25 -7.07
CA ILE A 216 13.34 10.82 -6.91
C ILE A 216 13.41 12.01 -5.95
#